data_614290e8d4e9b4797927786d7fe74443
#
_entry.id   614290e8d4e9b4797927786d7fe74443
#
_cell.length_a   1.000
_cell.length_b   1.000
_cell.length_c   1.000
_cell.angle_alpha   90.00
_cell.angle_beta   90.00
_cell.angle_gamma   90.00
#
_symmetry.space_group_name_H-M   'P 1'
#
loop_
_entity.id
_entity.type
_entity.pdbx_description
1 polymer ?
#
loop_
_entity_poly.entity_id
_entity_poly.type
_entity_poly.pdbx_seq_one_letter_code
_entity_poly.pdbx_strand_id
1 'polypeptide(L)'
;MSQQIAVLAEKVIAITHENGRNGGDILEQIASDEGDQTMIAVISELDIMSVAKILRSFDATVPSIAAWLMEPETIGNMLDVEPSYWENELKKGAFNAQDSVKSMLSQIFLTQSDDEERELSILDAIVASETGILYLSLPFIGFDFESIDLTEESVSGSDEELLLKLKSLSPSIYEDIVATSARGDFETIEAILKSQANNIRVGDISDDTDDMFEPL
;
A
#
# COMPACT_ATOMS: atom_id res chain seq x y z
N MET A 1 3.58 18.30 -23.04
CA MET A 1 3.06 17.22 -22.18
C MET A 1 3.86 17.12 -20.88
N SER A 2 5.19 16.91 -20.89
CA SER A 2 5.96 16.74 -19.64
C SER A 2 5.90 17.91 -18.64
N GLN A 3 5.95 19.16 -19.08
CA GLN A 3 5.90 20.32 -18.17
C GLN A 3 4.52 20.49 -17.49
N GLN A 4 3.43 20.14 -18.16
CA GLN A 4 2.08 20.18 -17.59
C GLN A 4 1.92 19.08 -16.52
N ILE A 5 2.43 17.86 -16.78
CA ILE A 5 2.39 16.75 -15.84
C ILE A 5 3.17 17.10 -14.57
N ALA A 6 4.39 17.62 -14.69
CA ALA A 6 5.19 18.04 -13.54
C ALA A 6 4.47 19.09 -12.67
N VAL A 7 3.84 20.09 -13.28
CA VAL A 7 3.06 21.12 -12.55
C VAL A 7 1.86 20.51 -11.81
N LEU A 8 1.17 19.53 -12.43
CA LEU A 8 0.07 18.82 -11.78
C LEU A 8 0.58 17.96 -10.63
N ALA A 9 1.69 17.25 -10.81
CA ALA A 9 2.31 16.44 -9.76
C ALA A 9 2.75 17.29 -8.56
N GLU A 10 3.46 18.40 -8.79
CA GLU A 10 3.83 19.35 -7.73
C GLU A 10 2.60 19.86 -6.95
N LYS A 11 1.50 20.15 -7.64
CA LYS A 11 0.24 20.55 -7.00
C LYS A 11 -0.34 19.45 -6.14
N VAL A 12 -0.37 18.20 -6.64
CA VAL A 12 -0.85 17.04 -5.88
C VAL A 12 0.01 16.82 -4.65
N ILE A 13 1.34 16.82 -4.78
CA ILE A 13 2.29 16.67 -3.67
C ILE A 13 2.04 17.73 -2.60
N ALA A 14 1.99 19.01 -2.97
CA ALA A 14 1.80 20.11 -2.04
C ALA A 14 0.51 19.94 -1.22
N ILE A 15 -0.58 19.58 -1.87
CA ILE A 15 -1.88 19.38 -1.21
C ILE A 15 -1.88 18.10 -0.36
N THR A 16 -1.24 17.03 -0.83
CA THR A 16 -1.10 15.78 -0.09
C THR A 16 -0.30 15.96 1.19
N HIS A 17 0.70 16.82 1.20
CA HIS A 17 1.44 17.17 2.42
C HIS A 17 0.54 17.75 3.50
N GLU A 18 -0.47 18.52 3.14
CA GLU A 18 -1.45 19.08 4.07
C GLU A 18 -2.51 18.03 4.46
N ASN A 19 -3.05 17.33 3.48
CA ASN A 19 -4.10 16.31 3.68
C ASN A 19 -4.10 15.29 2.53
N GLY A 20 -3.78 14.02 2.83
CA GLY A 20 -3.76 12.94 1.84
C GLY A 20 -5.06 12.76 1.06
N ARG A 21 -6.22 12.91 1.73
CA ARG A 21 -7.55 12.82 1.07
C ARG A 21 -7.73 13.88 -0.02
N ASN A 22 -7.34 15.11 0.28
CA ASN A 22 -7.45 16.19 -0.71
C ASN A 22 -6.53 15.92 -1.93
N GLY A 23 -5.36 15.27 -1.73
CA GLY A 23 -4.50 14.83 -2.80
C GLY A 23 -5.18 13.78 -3.69
N GLY A 24 -5.85 12.81 -3.08
CA GLY A 24 -6.65 11.79 -3.78
C GLY A 24 -7.82 12.40 -4.57
N ASP A 25 -8.59 13.30 -3.96
CA ASP A 25 -9.71 13.98 -4.63
C ASP A 25 -9.25 14.74 -5.88
N ILE A 26 -8.04 15.34 -5.84
CA ILE A 26 -7.45 16.02 -7.02
C ILE A 26 -7.02 15.03 -8.10
N LEU A 27 -6.46 13.89 -7.74
CA LEU A 27 -6.14 12.85 -8.72
C LEU A 27 -7.39 12.36 -9.44
N GLU A 28 -8.48 12.12 -8.72
CA GLU A 28 -9.76 11.74 -9.31
C GLU A 28 -10.35 12.86 -10.20
N GLN A 29 -10.18 14.12 -9.80
CA GLN A 29 -10.56 15.26 -10.64
C GLN A 29 -9.72 15.33 -11.92
N ILE A 30 -8.40 15.07 -11.86
CA ILE A 30 -7.53 15.02 -13.03
C ILE A 30 -8.00 13.89 -13.98
N ALA A 31 -8.34 12.72 -13.47
CA ALA A 31 -8.89 11.64 -14.28
C ALA A 31 -10.19 12.05 -14.99
N SER A 32 -11.07 12.75 -14.29
CA SER A 32 -12.34 13.23 -14.84
C SER A 32 -12.17 14.32 -15.90
N ASP A 33 -11.25 15.26 -15.69
CA ASP A 33 -11.12 16.46 -16.54
C ASP A 33 -10.15 16.24 -17.71
N GLU A 34 -9.06 15.49 -17.50
CA GLU A 34 -7.96 15.30 -18.46
C GLU A 34 -7.74 13.85 -18.89
N GLY A 35 -8.48 12.91 -18.28
CA GLY A 35 -8.48 11.48 -18.60
C GLY A 35 -7.45 10.66 -17.80
N ASP A 36 -7.68 9.35 -17.77
CA ASP A 36 -6.91 8.38 -16.98
C ASP A 36 -5.42 8.37 -17.31
N GLN A 37 -5.05 8.54 -18.58
CA GLN A 37 -3.65 8.57 -19.01
C GLN A 37 -2.88 9.77 -18.41
N THR A 38 -3.54 10.90 -18.23
CA THR A 38 -2.95 12.07 -17.55
C THR A 38 -2.77 11.78 -16.06
N MET A 39 -3.76 11.18 -15.43
CA MET A 39 -3.68 10.77 -14.03
C MET A 39 -2.55 9.77 -13.79
N ILE A 40 -2.42 8.71 -14.62
CA ILE A 40 -1.32 7.75 -14.54
C ILE A 40 0.04 8.47 -14.63
N ALA A 41 0.19 9.38 -15.60
CA ALA A 41 1.42 10.13 -15.75
C ALA A 41 1.72 11.05 -14.57
N VAL A 42 0.69 11.61 -13.92
CA VAL A 42 0.86 12.39 -12.68
C VAL A 42 1.26 11.50 -11.52
N ILE A 43 0.62 10.33 -11.35
CA ILE A 43 0.95 9.37 -10.29
C ILE A 43 2.41 8.92 -10.40
N SER A 44 2.93 8.68 -11.61
CA SER A 44 4.32 8.27 -11.82
C SER A 44 5.37 9.33 -11.47
N GLU A 45 4.97 10.60 -11.32
CA GLU A 45 5.83 11.70 -10.89
C GLU A 45 5.69 12.01 -9.38
N LEU A 46 4.78 11.31 -8.65
CA LEU A 46 4.64 11.50 -7.22
C LEU A 46 5.76 10.78 -6.46
N ASP A 47 6.25 11.41 -5.39
CA ASP A 47 7.08 10.70 -4.44
C ASP A 47 6.29 9.61 -3.70
N ILE A 48 6.99 8.54 -3.30
CA ILE A 48 6.35 7.36 -2.70
C ILE A 48 5.63 7.67 -1.39
N MET A 49 6.08 8.68 -0.64
CA MET A 49 5.46 9.12 0.60
C MET A 49 4.12 9.80 0.34
N SER A 50 4.01 10.58 -0.73
CA SER A 50 2.74 11.17 -1.19
C SER A 50 1.77 10.09 -1.63
N VAL A 51 2.23 9.09 -2.37
CA VAL A 51 1.41 7.92 -2.76
C VAL A 51 0.87 7.20 -1.52
N ALA A 52 1.72 6.89 -0.55
CA ALA A 52 1.32 6.22 0.68
C ALA A 52 0.27 7.05 1.47
N LYS A 53 0.45 8.37 1.58
CA LYS A 53 -0.52 9.25 2.23
C LYS A 53 -1.87 9.27 1.53
N ILE A 54 -1.87 9.31 0.20
CA ILE A 54 -3.09 9.32 -0.61
C ILE A 54 -3.85 8.03 -0.37
N LEU A 55 -3.22 6.86 -0.56
CA LEU A 55 -3.89 5.56 -0.41
C LEU A 55 -4.43 5.33 1.00
N ARG A 56 -3.67 5.70 2.04
CA ARG A 56 -4.14 5.61 3.43
C ARG A 56 -5.37 6.45 3.74
N SER A 57 -5.63 7.48 2.94
CA SER A 57 -6.75 8.41 3.17
C SER A 57 -8.06 7.96 2.54
N PHE A 58 -8.02 6.99 1.65
CA PHE A 58 -9.23 6.44 1.02
C PHE A 58 -9.99 5.49 1.96
N ASP A 59 -11.29 5.45 1.77
CA ASP A 59 -12.16 4.48 2.42
C ASP A 59 -11.95 3.11 1.76
N ALA A 60 -11.50 2.12 2.53
CA ALA A 60 -11.22 0.77 2.05
C ALA A 60 -12.46 0.04 1.50
N THR A 61 -13.66 0.56 1.78
CA THR A 61 -14.92 -0.03 1.29
C THR A 61 -15.36 0.51 -0.07
N VAL A 62 -14.65 1.51 -0.60
CA VAL A 62 -14.98 2.17 -1.87
C VAL A 62 -13.81 2.02 -2.85
N PRO A 63 -14.05 1.53 -4.10
CA PRO A 63 -13.02 1.48 -5.12
C PRO A 63 -12.40 2.86 -5.36
N SER A 64 -11.06 2.92 -5.44
CA SER A 64 -10.30 4.13 -5.75
C SER A 64 -9.72 4.03 -7.16
N ILE A 65 -10.07 4.94 -8.04
CA ILE A 65 -9.49 5.03 -9.39
C ILE A 65 -7.96 5.20 -9.29
N ALA A 66 -7.48 5.99 -8.31
CA ALA A 66 -6.05 6.17 -8.09
C ALA A 66 -5.33 4.85 -7.82
N ALA A 67 -5.82 4.04 -6.89
CA ALA A 67 -5.24 2.75 -6.58
C ALA A 67 -5.34 1.76 -7.77
N TRP A 68 -6.43 1.84 -8.53
CA TRP A 68 -6.62 0.96 -9.70
C TRP A 68 -5.68 1.30 -10.86
N LEU A 69 -5.29 2.56 -11.02
CA LEU A 69 -4.41 3.01 -12.10
C LEU A 69 -2.92 3.03 -11.73
N MET A 70 -2.57 2.80 -10.46
CA MET A 70 -1.17 2.72 -10.05
C MET A 70 -0.47 1.49 -10.63
N GLU A 71 0.79 1.64 -11.01
CA GLU A 71 1.62 0.50 -11.42
C GLU A 71 1.87 -0.45 -10.24
N PRO A 72 1.94 -1.78 -10.46
CA PRO A 72 2.18 -2.76 -9.41
C PRO A 72 3.41 -2.45 -8.54
N GLU A 73 4.52 -2.04 -9.15
CA GLU A 73 5.75 -1.67 -8.46
C GLU A 73 5.55 -0.45 -7.54
N THR A 74 4.72 0.51 -7.95
CA THR A 74 4.38 1.68 -7.13
C THR A 74 3.62 1.25 -5.87
N ILE A 75 2.70 0.30 -5.99
CA ILE A 75 1.96 -0.26 -4.86
C ILE A 75 2.92 -1.02 -3.93
N GLY A 76 3.80 -1.87 -4.46
CA GLY A 76 4.81 -2.58 -3.67
C GLY A 76 5.69 -1.63 -2.86
N ASN A 77 6.29 -0.66 -3.52
CA ASN A 77 7.15 0.35 -2.88
C ASN A 77 6.40 1.20 -1.84
N MET A 78 5.12 1.50 -2.10
CA MET A 78 4.28 2.23 -1.14
C MET A 78 4.06 1.43 0.14
N LEU A 79 3.84 0.11 0.04
CA LEU A 79 3.66 -0.74 1.22
C LEU A 79 4.93 -0.83 2.07
N ASP A 80 6.11 -0.70 1.48
CA ASP A 80 7.38 -0.67 2.23
C ASP A 80 7.53 0.59 3.10
N VAL A 81 6.99 1.74 2.69
CA VAL A 81 7.07 2.99 3.46
C VAL A 81 5.85 3.25 4.35
N GLU A 82 4.74 2.58 4.09
CA GLU A 82 3.48 2.75 4.84
C GLU A 82 3.66 2.63 6.37
N PRO A 83 4.44 1.68 6.91
CA PRO A 83 4.65 1.54 8.35
C PRO A 83 5.28 2.76 9.03
N SER A 84 5.96 3.65 8.28
CA SER A 84 6.52 4.90 8.85
C SER A 84 5.46 5.86 9.37
N TYR A 85 4.20 5.71 8.94
CA TYR A 85 3.09 6.54 9.40
C TYR A 85 2.43 6.03 10.68
N TRP A 86 2.64 4.76 11.07
CA TRP A 86 1.93 4.12 12.17
C TRP A 86 2.14 4.83 13.51
N GLU A 87 3.34 5.33 13.81
CA GLU A 87 3.59 6.07 15.05
C GLU A 87 2.73 7.34 15.20
N ASN A 88 2.47 8.02 14.10
CA ASN A 88 1.64 9.22 14.11
C ASN A 88 0.16 8.87 14.29
N GLU A 89 -0.29 7.75 13.78
CA GLU A 89 -1.66 7.24 13.93
C GLU A 89 -1.89 6.69 15.34
N LEU A 90 -0.91 5.98 15.93
CA LEU A 90 -0.96 5.55 17.34
C LEU A 90 -1.17 6.72 18.28
N LYS A 91 -0.57 7.89 18.02
CA LYS A 91 -0.76 9.11 18.83
C LYS A 91 -2.17 9.68 18.75
N LYS A 92 -2.93 9.38 17.70
CA LYS A 92 -4.33 9.81 17.53
C LYS A 92 -5.32 8.92 18.29
N GLY A 93 -4.88 7.79 18.83
CA GLY A 93 -5.69 6.80 19.55
C GLY A 93 -6.43 5.84 18.62
N ALA A 94 -6.79 4.68 19.14
CA ALA A 94 -7.54 3.62 18.45
C ALA A 94 -6.90 3.08 17.13
N PHE A 95 -5.62 3.33 16.85
CA PHE A 95 -4.91 2.75 15.74
C PHE A 95 -4.45 1.33 16.08
N ASN A 96 -4.69 0.40 15.16
CA ASN A 96 -4.17 -0.96 15.19
C ASN A 96 -3.49 -1.25 13.85
N ALA A 97 -2.22 -1.64 13.88
CA ALA A 97 -1.45 -1.91 12.67
C ALA A 97 -2.03 -3.09 11.86
N GLN A 98 -2.54 -4.13 12.53
CA GLN A 98 -3.19 -5.26 11.84
C GLN A 98 -4.40 -4.80 11.04
N ASP A 99 -5.30 -4.01 11.66
CA ASP A 99 -6.51 -3.50 11.00
C ASP A 99 -6.15 -2.54 9.86
N SER A 100 -5.08 -1.74 10.02
CA SER A 100 -4.60 -0.84 8.97
C SER A 100 -4.10 -1.59 7.74
N VAL A 101 -3.23 -2.59 7.95
CA VAL A 101 -2.70 -3.43 6.86
C VAL A 101 -3.82 -4.22 6.19
N LYS A 102 -4.70 -4.83 6.99
CA LYS A 102 -5.88 -5.54 6.47
C LYS A 102 -6.74 -4.64 5.59
N SER A 103 -7.06 -3.43 6.06
CA SER A 103 -7.85 -2.46 5.30
C SER A 103 -7.17 -2.10 3.97
N MET A 104 -5.86 -1.87 3.99
CA MET A 104 -5.07 -1.58 2.79
C MET A 104 -5.08 -2.76 1.80
N LEU A 105 -4.82 -3.98 2.27
CA LEU A 105 -4.83 -5.17 1.42
C LEU A 105 -6.23 -5.48 0.88
N SER A 106 -7.27 -5.28 1.69
CA SER A 106 -8.66 -5.45 1.24
C SER A 106 -9.00 -4.44 0.15
N GLN A 107 -8.55 -3.21 0.27
CA GLN A 107 -8.70 -2.20 -0.77
C GLN A 107 -7.99 -2.61 -2.07
N ILE A 108 -6.81 -3.17 -1.98
CA ILE A 108 -6.02 -3.58 -3.15
C ILE A 108 -6.61 -4.84 -3.82
N PHE A 109 -7.00 -5.85 -3.06
CA PHE A 109 -7.33 -7.17 -3.58
C PHE A 109 -8.83 -7.50 -3.64
N LEU A 110 -9.68 -6.83 -2.85
CA LEU A 110 -11.09 -7.15 -2.77
C LEU A 110 -12.01 -6.12 -3.41
N THR A 111 -11.61 -4.84 -3.45
CA THR A 111 -12.52 -3.78 -3.92
C THR A 111 -12.27 -3.34 -5.36
N GLN A 112 -11.17 -3.76 -5.98
CA GLN A 112 -10.68 -3.04 -7.15
C GLN A 112 -10.87 -3.70 -8.50
N SER A 113 -10.86 -5.00 -8.65
CA SER A 113 -11.10 -5.58 -9.98
C SER A 113 -11.22 -7.10 -10.01
N ASP A 114 -11.84 -7.60 -11.09
CA ASP A 114 -11.78 -9.00 -11.51
C ASP A 114 -10.56 -9.26 -12.44
N ASP A 115 -9.52 -8.41 -12.40
CA ASP A 115 -8.30 -8.56 -13.21
C ASP A 115 -7.23 -9.34 -12.43
N GLU A 116 -7.32 -10.65 -12.50
CA GLU A 116 -6.44 -11.59 -11.79
C GLU A 116 -4.96 -11.45 -12.21
N GLU A 117 -4.67 -11.10 -13.47
CA GLU A 117 -3.29 -10.91 -13.96
C GLU A 117 -2.66 -9.67 -13.29
N ARG A 118 -3.42 -8.60 -13.17
CA ARG A 118 -2.99 -7.39 -12.46
C ARG A 118 -2.79 -7.64 -10.97
N GLU A 119 -3.73 -8.31 -10.33
CA GLU A 119 -3.65 -8.64 -8.89
C GLU A 119 -2.43 -9.51 -8.58
N LEU A 120 -2.14 -10.49 -9.44
CA LEU A 120 -0.93 -11.32 -9.32
C LEU A 120 0.33 -10.47 -9.49
N SER A 121 0.35 -9.55 -10.46
CA SER A 121 1.49 -8.63 -10.65
C SER A 121 1.72 -7.74 -9.43
N ILE A 122 0.65 -7.27 -8.77
CA ILE A 122 0.75 -6.50 -7.52
C ILE A 122 1.29 -7.39 -6.39
N LEU A 123 0.79 -8.61 -6.26
CA LEU A 123 1.25 -9.56 -5.25
C LEU A 123 2.74 -9.87 -5.43
N ASP A 124 3.19 -10.11 -6.67
CA ASP A 124 4.60 -10.33 -7.00
C ASP A 124 5.46 -9.10 -6.66
N ALA A 125 4.99 -7.89 -6.94
CA ALA A 125 5.68 -6.67 -6.59
C ALA A 125 5.83 -6.49 -5.05
N ILE A 126 4.79 -6.85 -4.29
CA ILE A 126 4.84 -6.81 -2.82
C ILE A 126 5.89 -7.79 -2.30
N VAL A 127 5.88 -9.03 -2.76
CA VAL A 127 6.81 -10.07 -2.25
C VAL A 127 8.24 -9.93 -2.79
N ALA A 128 8.45 -9.08 -3.79
CA ALA A 128 9.80 -8.74 -4.25
C ALA A 128 10.58 -7.92 -3.21
N SER A 129 9.90 -7.25 -2.27
CA SER A 129 10.55 -6.55 -1.19
C SER A 129 10.98 -7.49 -0.05
N GLU A 130 12.01 -7.09 0.71
CA GLU A 130 12.51 -7.86 1.86
C GLU A 130 11.44 -8.03 2.96
N THR A 131 10.50 -7.11 3.06
CA THR A 131 9.46 -7.07 4.10
C THR A 131 8.08 -7.48 3.60
N GLY A 132 7.92 -7.74 2.31
CA GLY A 132 6.61 -8.00 1.70
C GLY A 132 5.84 -9.15 2.34
N ILE A 133 6.45 -10.30 2.56
CA ILE A 133 5.81 -11.43 3.25
C ILE A 133 5.45 -11.08 4.70
N LEU A 134 6.28 -10.33 5.40
CA LEU A 134 5.96 -9.88 6.77
C LEU A 134 4.74 -8.95 6.77
N TYR A 135 4.68 -8.02 5.80
CA TYR A 135 3.56 -7.12 5.63
C TYR A 135 2.26 -7.88 5.35
N LEU A 136 2.28 -8.81 4.40
CA LEU A 136 1.13 -9.66 4.06
C LEU A 136 0.67 -10.56 5.22
N SER A 137 1.60 -10.95 6.10
CA SER A 137 1.32 -11.86 7.23
C SER A 137 0.78 -11.15 8.46
N LEU A 138 1.05 -9.84 8.60
CA LEU A 138 0.71 -9.08 9.81
C LEU A 138 -0.79 -9.16 10.17
N PRO A 139 -1.75 -9.05 9.24
CA PRO A 139 -3.19 -9.15 9.56
C PRO A 139 -3.60 -10.49 10.17
N PHE A 140 -2.83 -11.55 9.87
CA PHE A 140 -3.20 -12.92 10.20
C PHE A 140 -2.43 -13.50 11.39
N ILE A 141 -1.65 -12.69 12.11
CA ILE A 141 -0.98 -13.13 13.32
C ILE A 141 -2.03 -13.45 14.40
N GLY A 142 -1.98 -14.66 14.94
CA GLY A 142 -2.95 -15.15 15.90
C GLY A 142 -4.24 -15.72 15.28
N PHE A 143 -4.30 -15.81 13.96
CA PHE A 143 -5.42 -16.40 13.25
C PHE A 143 -5.38 -17.93 13.33
N ASP A 144 -6.54 -18.57 13.53
CA ASP A 144 -6.65 -20.04 13.61
C ASP A 144 -6.91 -20.63 12.23
N PHE A 145 -5.83 -20.90 11.51
CA PHE A 145 -5.88 -21.48 10.16
C PHE A 145 -6.44 -22.93 10.13
N GLU A 146 -6.45 -23.66 11.25
CA GLU A 146 -6.94 -25.03 11.30
C GLU A 146 -8.48 -25.09 11.40
N SER A 147 -9.10 -24.05 11.96
CA SER A 147 -10.54 -23.99 12.15
C SER A 147 -11.33 -23.52 10.94
N ILE A 148 -10.64 -23.06 9.89
CA ILE A 148 -11.26 -22.39 8.74
C ILE A 148 -11.38 -23.34 7.57
N ASP A 149 -12.61 -23.48 7.11
CA ASP A 149 -12.92 -24.06 5.81
C ASP A 149 -12.91 -22.96 4.75
N LEU A 150 -11.76 -22.77 4.10
CA LEU A 150 -11.59 -21.82 2.97
C LEU A 150 -12.23 -22.40 1.69
N THR A 151 -13.44 -22.88 1.76
CA THR A 151 -14.25 -23.17 0.58
C THR A 151 -15.10 -21.94 0.25
N GLU A 152 -15.31 -21.66 -1.04
CA GLU A 152 -16.06 -20.49 -1.52
C GLU A 152 -17.47 -20.35 -0.90
N GLU A 153 -18.04 -21.46 -0.39
CA GLU A 153 -19.38 -21.48 0.21
C GLU A 153 -19.42 -21.07 1.69
N SER A 154 -18.28 -21.03 2.38
CA SER A 154 -18.22 -20.81 3.84
C SER A 154 -17.64 -19.45 4.24
N VAL A 155 -17.13 -18.66 3.29
CA VAL A 155 -16.44 -17.39 3.56
C VAL A 155 -17.43 -16.30 3.95
N SER A 156 -17.41 -15.88 5.20
CA SER A 156 -18.33 -14.86 5.75
C SER A 156 -17.63 -13.71 6.50
N GLY A 157 -16.34 -13.50 6.28
CA GLY A 157 -15.60 -12.44 6.96
C GLY A 157 -14.50 -11.86 6.09
N SER A 158 -14.19 -10.58 6.25
CA SER A 158 -13.17 -9.90 5.47
C SER A 158 -11.76 -10.52 5.58
N ASP A 159 -11.44 -11.23 6.67
CA ASP A 159 -10.15 -11.91 6.86
C ASP A 159 -10.06 -13.19 6.03
N GLU A 160 -11.10 -13.99 6.08
CA GLU A 160 -11.23 -15.23 5.34
C GLU A 160 -11.30 -14.96 3.84
N GLU A 161 -12.05 -13.93 3.43
CA GLU A 161 -12.17 -13.48 2.04
C GLU A 161 -10.81 -13.02 1.48
N LEU A 162 -10.06 -12.21 2.23
CA LEU A 162 -8.73 -11.80 1.83
C LEU A 162 -7.77 -12.98 1.74
N LEU A 163 -7.79 -13.91 2.71
CA LEU A 163 -6.98 -15.13 2.68
C LEU A 163 -7.31 -16.01 1.48
N LEU A 164 -8.60 -16.21 1.19
CA LEU A 164 -9.05 -17.00 0.05
C LEU A 164 -8.57 -16.37 -1.26
N LYS A 165 -8.67 -15.05 -1.39
CA LYS A 165 -8.18 -14.31 -2.56
C LYS A 165 -6.68 -14.49 -2.74
N LEU A 166 -5.87 -14.28 -1.70
CA LEU A 166 -4.42 -14.48 -1.76
C LEU A 166 -4.03 -15.91 -2.10
N LYS A 167 -4.77 -16.91 -1.57
CA LYS A 167 -4.59 -18.32 -1.89
C LYS A 167 -4.92 -18.63 -3.36
N SER A 168 -5.97 -18.04 -3.91
CA SER A 168 -6.34 -18.21 -5.31
C SER A 168 -5.31 -17.62 -6.27
N LEU A 169 -4.75 -16.46 -5.92
CA LEU A 169 -3.71 -15.80 -6.72
C LEU A 169 -2.39 -16.55 -6.69
N SER A 170 -1.92 -16.97 -5.51
CA SER A 170 -0.67 -17.70 -5.36
C SER A 170 -0.68 -18.63 -4.16
N PRO A 171 -0.90 -19.95 -4.36
CA PRO A 171 -0.84 -20.94 -3.27
C PRO A 171 0.50 -20.95 -2.52
N SER A 172 1.63 -20.70 -3.19
CA SER A 172 2.95 -20.67 -2.56
C SER A 172 3.12 -19.48 -1.61
N ILE A 173 2.69 -18.28 -2.04
CA ILE A 173 2.73 -17.08 -1.19
C ILE A 173 1.78 -17.25 0.00
N TYR A 174 0.61 -17.84 -0.22
CA TYR A 174 -0.30 -18.17 0.86
C TYR A 174 0.35 -19.10 1.92
N GLU A 175 1.08 -20.14 1.50
CA GLU A 175 1.82 -21.02 2.41
C GLU A 175 2.88 -20.25 3.22
N ASP A 176 3.58 -19.31 2.60
CA ASP A 176 4.56 -18.44 3.26
C ASP A 176 3.88 -17.50 4.28
N ILE A 177 2.73 -16.92 3.94
CA ILE A 177 1.91 -16.12 4.86
C ILE A 177 1.49 -16.94 6.07
N VAL A 178 0.94 -18.13 5.87
CA VAL A 178 0.53 -19.04 6.95
C VAL A 178 1.71 -19.39 7.86
N ALA A 179 2.84 -19.80 7.25
CA ALA A 179 4.04 -20.17 8.01
C ALA A 179 4.62 -18.98 8.81
N THR A 180 4.58 -17.78 8.24
CA THR A 180 5.07 -16.57 8.89
C THR A 180 4.14 -16.12 10.02
N SER A 181 2.82 -16.12 9.78
CA SER A 181 1.82 -15.75 10.79
C SER A 181 1.78 -16.72 11.98
N ALA A 182 1.97 -18.03 11.73
CA ALA A 182 1.99 -19.03 12.78
C ALA A 182 3.25 -18.97 13.67
N ARG A 183 4.36 -18.45 13.16
CA ARG A 183 5.64 -18.34 13.90
C ARG A 183 5.90 -16.92 14.38
N GLY A 184 5.23 -15.94 13.78
CA GLY A 184 5.48 -14.52 14.00
C GLY A 184 4.93 -14.06 15.34
N ASP A 185 5.73 -13.21 16.00
CA ASP A 185 5.29 -12.36 17.08
C ASP A 185 4.95 -10.98 16.52
N PHE A 186 3.74 -10.51 16.83
CA PHE A 186 3.21 -9.26 16.31
C PHE A 186 4.17 -8.08 16.54
N GLU A 187 4.65 -7.92 17.79
CA GLU A 187 5.52 -6.80 18.16
C GLU A 187 6.85 -6.83 17.37
N THR A 188 7.38 -8.02 17.16
CA THR A 188 8.63 -8.22 16.41
C THR A 188 8.44 -7.87 14.93
N ILE A 189 7.37 -8.36 14.30
CA ILE A 189 7.08 -8.07 12.87
C ILE A 189 6.80 -6.58 12.69
N GLU A 190 5.97 -5.99 13.53
CA GLU A 190 5.67 -4.55 13.49
C GLU A 190 6.96 -3.71 13.61
N ALA A 191 7.87 -4.07 14.51
CA ALA A 191 9.13 -3.37 14.70
C ALA A 191 10.05 -3.47 13.47
N ILE A 192 10.12 -4.64 12.82
CA ILE A 192 10.89 -4.84 11.58
C ILE A 192 10.33 -3.96 10.47
N LEU A 193 9.02 -3.98 10.24
CA LEU A 193 8.34 -3.19 9.20
C LEU A 193 8.57 -1.68 9.42
N LYS A 194 8.42 -1.18 10.63
CA LYS A 194 8.69 0.22 10.98
C LYS A 194 10.15 0.61 10.77
N SER A 195 11.08 -0.27 11.16
CA SER A 195 12.52 -0.02 11.00
C SER A 195 12.89 0.11 9.54
N GLN A 196 12.41 -0.79 8.69
CA GLN A 196 12.67 -0.76 7.25
C GLN A 196 12.07 0.49 6.60
N ALA A 197 10.80 0.78 6.88
CA ALA A 197 10.13 1.95 6.34
C ALA A 197 10.83 3.27 6.71
N ASN A 198 11.34 3.37 7.94
CA ASN A 198 12.09 4.55 8.38
C ASN A 198 13.47 4.64 7.70
N ASN A 199 14.13 3.53 7.41
CA ASN A 199 15.40 3.51 6.68
C ASN A 199 15.23 4.02 5.25
N ILE A 200 14.19 3.57 4.55
CA ILE A 200 13.85 4.03 3.19
C ILE A 200 13.59 5.54 3.21
N ARG A 201 12.77 6.01 4.15
CA ARG A 201 12.44 7.43 4.28
C ARG A 201 13.65 8.32 4.54
N VAL A 202 14.62 7.86 5.32
CA VAL A 202 15.85 8.63 5.61
C VAL A 202 16.77 8.62 4.40
N GLY A 203 16.82 7.51 3.63
CA GLY A 203 17.59 7.40 2.39
C GLY A 203 17.12 8.44 1.34
N ASP A 204 15.83 8.54 1.09
CA ASP A 204 15.26 9.50 0.14
C ASP A 204 15.59 10.96 0.48
N ILE A 205 15.58 11.32 1.77
CA ILE A 205 15.92 12.69 2.21
C ILE A 205 17.41 13.00 2.04
N SER A 206 18.30 12.00 2.11
CA SER A 206 19.76 12.21 1.99
C SER A 206 20.19 12.41 0.54
N ASP A 207 19.54 11.80 -0.43
CA ASP A 207 19.84 11.97 -1.85
C ASP A 207 19.46 13.38 -2.37
N ASP A 208 18.37 13.95 -1.86
CA ASP A 208 17.96 15.33 -2.24
C ASP A 208 18.88 16.43 -1.69
N THR A 209 19.71 16.13 -0.69
CA THR A 209 20.61 17.13 -0.07
C THR A 209 22.01 17.15 -0.65
N ASP A 210 22.48 16.12 -1.35
CA ASP A 210 23.81 16.06 -1.94
C ASP A 210 23.96 16.91 -3.23
N ASP A 211 22.86 17.19 -3.93
CA ASP A 211 22.86 18.03 -5.14
C ASP A 211 22.91 19.57 -4.86
N MET A 212 22.84 19.99 -3.58
CA MET A 212 22.84 21.43 -3.23
C MET A 212 24.23 22.01 -2.84
N PHE A 213 25.30 21.23 -2.88
CA PHE A 213 26.65 21.71 -2.58
C PHE A 213 27.64 21.48 -3.74
N GLU A 214 27.48 22.18 -4.87
CA GLU A 214 28.63 22.48 -5.73
C GLU A 214 29.33 23.74 -5.19
N PRO A 215 30.63 23.65 -4.83
CA PRO A 215 31.39 24.83 -4.42
C PRO A 215 31.71 25.70 -5.65
N LEU A 216 31.42 26.98 -5.54
CA LEU A 216 31.83 28.06 -6.46
C LEU A 216 33.35 28.20 -6.59
#